data_a53d36352641aa4781d92e2bf90ba1b3
#
_entry.id   a53d36352641aa4781d92e2bf90ba1b3
#
_cell.length_a   1.000
_cell.length_b   1.000
_cell.length_c   1.000
_cell.angle_alpha   90.00
_cell.angle_beta   90.00
_cell.angle_gamma   90.00
#
_symmetry.space_group_name_H-M   'P 1'
#
loop_
_entity.id
_entity.type
_entity.pdbx_description
1 polymer ?
#
loop_
_entity_poly.entity_id
_entity_poly.type
_entity_poly.pdbx_seq_one_letter_code
_entity_poly.pdbx_strand_id
1 'polypeptide(L)'
;MTKPTVADDTEKSAGTPSQETTQSLLDLGAALTKSPRGAIYCLTIIGQIEGHSEAPNSAKTTKYEHNLPLLARLEQAGEVDGVLFLLNTVGGDVEAGLAIAELMAGMRKPTATLVLGGSHSIGIPLA
;
A
#
# COMPACT_ATOMS: atom_id res chain seq x y z
N MET A 1 46.33 33.03 -12.35
CA MET A 1 45.16 33.39 -11.51
C MET A 1 44.01 32.45 -11.93
N THR A 2 43.82 31.37 -11.21
CA THR A 2 42.73 30.44 -11.41
C THR A 2 41.62 30.80 -10.43
N LYS A 3 40.45 31.07 -10.96
CA LYS A 3 39.22 31.41 -10.25
C LYS A 3 38.62 30.12 -9.63
N PRO A 4 38.22 30.10 -8.36
CA PRO A 4 37.56 28.93 -7.79
C PRO A 4 36.14 28.81 -8.33
N THR A 5 35.80 27.65 -8.81
CA THR A 5 34.45 27.27 -9.25
C THR A 5 33.59 27.08 -8.01
N VAL A 6 32.51 27.82 -7.93
CA VAL A 6 31.46 27.70 -6.90
C VAL A 6 30.78 26.35 -7.11
N ALA A 7 30.74 25.54 -6.04
CA ALA A 7 29.93 24.33 -6.01
C ALA A 7 28.45 24.71 -6.07
N ASP A 8 27.77 24.15 -7.04
CA ASP A 8 26.32 24.26 -7.22
C ASP A 8 25.65 23.36 -6.16
N ASP A 9 25.11 23.96 -5.14
CA ASP A 9 24.23 23.33 -4.17
C ASP A 9 22.90 23.04 -4.85
N THR A 10 22.80 21.88 -5.48
CA THR A 10 21.52 21.35 -5.95
C THR A 10 20.66 21.02 -4.74
N GLU A 11 19.80 21.95 -4.36
CA GLU A 11 18.64 21.69 -3.53
C GLU A 11 17.86 20.51 -4.13
N LYS A 12 17.84 19.41 -3.40
CA LYS A 12 16.96 18.28 -3.70
C LYS A 12 15.53 18.75 -3.46
N SER A 13 14.91 19.30 -4.49
CA SER A 13 13.47 19.51 -4.55
C SER A 13 12.78 18.18 -4.24
N ALA A 14 11.95 18.18 -3.21
CA ALA A 14 10.99 17.11 -2.97
C ALA A 14 10.10 17.03 -4.21
N GLY A 15 10.35 16.03 -5.08
CA GLY A 15 9.66 15.91 -6.36
C GLY A 15 8.16 15.75 -6.15
N THR A 16 7.40 16.47 -6.93
CA THR A 16 5.95 16.30 -7.06
C THR A 16 5.68 14.82 -7.39
N PRO A 17 4.71 14.14 -6.72
CA PRO A 17 4.37 12.76 -7.00
C PRO A 17 4.07 12.57 -8.49
N SER A 18 4.56 11.48 -9.08
CA SER A 18 4.21 11.14 -10.46
C SER A 18 2.70 10.94 -10.60
N GLN A 19 2.16 11.11 -11.80
CA GLN A 19 0.73 10.88 -12.07
C GLN A 19 0.31 9.45 -11.68
N GLU A 20 1.16 8.45 -11.92
CA GLU A 20 0.92 7.06 -11.51
C GLU A 20 0.80 6.91 -9.99
N THR A 21 1.66 7.59 -9.23
CA THR A 21 1.61 7.59 -7.76
C THR A 21 0.33 8.25 -7.26
N THR A 22 -0.06 9.37 -7.86
CA THR A 22 -1.30 10.07 -7.53
C THR A 22 -2.53 9.20 -7.83
N GLN A 23 -2.55 8.55 -8.99
CA GLN A 23 -3.64 7.66 -9.38
C GLN A 23 -3.74 6.45 -8.42
N SER A 24 -2.61 5.83 -8.05
CA SER A 24 -2.58 4.73 -7.08
C SER A 24 -3.09 5.15 -5.71
N LEU A 25 -2.81 6.37 -5.26
CA LEU A 25 -3.35 6.92 -4.02
C LEU A 25 -4.87 7.09 -4.07
N LEU A 26 -5.39 7.56 -5.20
CA LEU A 26 -6.82 7.78 -5.38
C LEU A 26 -7.60 6.45 -5.51
N ASP A 27 -7.07 5.51 -6.28
CA ASP A 27 -7.77 4.28 -6.61
C ASP A 27 -7.61 3.19 -5.54
N LEU A 28 -6.42 3.07 -4.95
CA LEU A 28 -6.06 1.95 -4.07
C LEU A 28 -5.71 2.39 -2.65
N GLY A 29 -5.60 3.69 -2.39
CA GLY A 29 -5.07 4.18 -1.12
C GLY A 29 -3.65 3.67 -0.88
N ALA A 30 -2.82 3.69 -1.92
CA ALA A 30 -1.49 3.10 -1.90
C ALA A 30 -0.42 4.10 -2.34
N ALA A 31 0.76 4.00 -1.77
CA ALA A 31 1.90 4.86 -2.11
C ALA A 31 3.23 4.12 -2.00
N LEU A 32 4.12 4.40 -2.93
CA LEU A 32 5.52 3.97 -2.84
C LEU A 32 6.34 5.10 -2.21
N THR A 33 6.95 4.81 -1.07
CA THR A 33 7.87 5.73 -0.39
C THR A 33 9.30 5.24 -0.56
N LYS A 34 10.17 6.08 -1.12
CA LYS A 34 11.59 5.78 -1.31
C LYS A 34 12.45 6.58 -0.35
N SER A 35 13.43 5.92 0.23
CA SER A 35 14.45 6.54 1.09
C SER A 35 15.82 5.93 0.81
N PRO A 36 16.94 6.50 1.36
CA PRO A 36 18.25 5.86 1.27
C PRO A 36 18.32 4.47 1.91
N ARG A 37 17.33 4.10 2.74
CA ARG A 37 17.25 2.80 3.42
C ARG A 37 16.43 1.76 2.66
N GLY A 38 15.79 2.14 1.56
CA GLY A 38 14.95 1.26 0.77
C GLY A 38 13.64 1.89 0.35
N ALA A 39 12.85 1.12 -0.38
CA ALA A 39 11.53 1.50 -0.88
C ALA A 39 10.44 0.66 -0.20
N ILE A 40 9.52 1.33 0.47
CA ILE A 40 8.38 0.71 1.15
C ILE A 40 7.10 1.07 0.40
N TYR A 41 6.33 0.05 0.06
CA TYR A 41 5.00 0.23 -0.50
C TYR A 41 3.97 0.23 0.62
N CYS A 42 3.24 1.34 0.79
CA CYS A 42 2.15 1.46 1.75
C CYS A 42 0.83 1.15 1.06
N LEU A 43 0.07 0.22 1.61
CA LEU A 43 -1.26 -0.14 1.12
C LEU A 43 -2.27 -0.01 2.25
N THR A 44 -3.36 0.70 2.01
CA THR A 44 -4.44 0.85 3.00
C THR A 44 -5.53 -0.18 2.77
N ILE A 45 -6.06 -0.73 3.86
CA ILE A 45 -7.27 -1.55 3.89
C ILE A 45 -8.24 -0.86 4.85
N ILE A 46 -9.16 -0.12 4.26
CA ILE A 46 -10.05 0.79 4.99
C ILE A 46 -11.51 0.49 4.66
N GLY A 47 -12.36 0.56 5.68
CA GLY A 47 -13.80 0.34 5.54
C GLY A 47 -14.14 -1.14 5.37
N GLN A 48 -15.17 -1.43 4.58
CA GLN A 48 -15.63 -2.79 4.33
C GLN A 48 -14.75 -3.50 3.31
N ILE A 49 -14.39 -4.76 3.58
CA ILE A 49 -13.75 -5.63 2.60
C ILE A 49 -14.82 -6.15 1.65
N GLU A 50 -14.72 -5.73 0.39
CA GLU A 50 -15.66 -6.07 -0.67
C GLU A 50 -15.16 -7.27 -1.45
N GLY A 51 -16.04 -8.23 -1.64
CA GLY A 51 -15.73 -9.49 -2.32
C GLY A 51 -16.56 -9.68 -3.58
N HIS A 52 -17.36 -10.75 -3.62
CA HIS A 52 -18.17 -11.11 -4.78
C HIS A 52 -19.42 -10.22 -4.98
N SER A 53 -19.80 -9.47 -3.99
CA SER A 53 -20.92 -8.53 -4.05
C SER A 53 -20.43 -7.10 -3.91
N GLU A 54 -20.91 -6.22 -4.77
CA GLU A 54 -20.57 -4.80 -4.70
C GLU A 54 -21.32 -4.14 -3.54
N ALA A 55 -20.58 -3.34 -2.77
CA ALA A 55 -21.16 -2.50 -1.74
C ALA A 55 -21.77 -1.22 -2.38
N PRO A 56 -22.72 -0.55 -1.69
CA PRO A 56 -23.24 0.73 -2.16
C PRO A 56 -22.14 1.76 -2.39
N ASN A 57 -22.28 2.59 -3.42
CA ASN A 57 -21.28 3.62 -3.78
C ASN A 57 -20.99 4.63 -2.67
N SER A 58 -21.86 4.73 -1.66
CA SER A 58 -21.67 5.56 -0.48
C SER A 58 -20.78 4.91 0.58
N ALA A 59 -20.51 3.61 0.49
CA ALA A 59 -19.68 2.89 1.45
C ALA A 59 -18.20 3.01 1.08
N LYS A 60 -17.35 3.18 2.09
CA LYS A 60 -15.91 3.04 1.90
C LYS A 60 -15.55 1.56 1.89
N THR A 61 -14.89 1.11 0.83
CA THR A 61 -14.60 -0.30 0.62
C THR A 61 -13.15 -0.52 0.19
N THR A 62 -12.65 -1.72 0.47
CA THR A 62 -11.41 -2.26 -0.08
C THR A 62 -11.78 -3.44 -0.97
N LYS A 63 -11.45 -3.35 -2.25
CA LYS A 63 -11.79 -4.38 -3.24
C LYS A 63 -10.67 -5.42 -3.34
N TYR A 64 -10.99 -6.68 -3.02
CA TYR A 64 -9.99 -7.74 -3.03
C TYR A 64 -9.47 -8.05 -4.44
N GLU A 65 -10.29 -7.93 -5.47
CA GLU A 65 -9.89 -8.12 -6.86
C GLU A 65 -8.83 -7.11 -7.35
N HIS A 66 -8.69 -5.97 -6.65
CA HIS A 66 -7.61 -5.02 -6.90
C HIS A 66 -6.37 -5.35 -6.06
N ASN A 67 -6.56 -5.84 -4.84
CA ASN A 67 -5.46 -6.12 -3.92
C ASN A 67 -4.69 -7.39 -4.28
N LEU A 68 -5.37 -8.46 -4.70
CA LEU A 68 -4.69 -9.72 -5.01
C LEU A 68 -3.64 -9.58 -6.13
N PRO A 69 -3.96 -9.03 -7.31
CA PRO A 69 -2.95 -8.85 -8.36
C PRO A 69 -1.88 -7.83 -7.96
N LEU A 70 -2.22 -6.82 -7.17
CA LEU A 70 -1.26 -5.85 -6.66
C LEU A 70 -0.25 -6.51 -5.72
N LEU A 71 -0.68 -7.33 -4.77
CA LEU A 71 0.21 -8.03 -3.84
C LEU A 71 1.11 -9.03 -4.57
N ALA A 72 0.57 -9.76 -5.55
CA ALA A 72 1.35 -10.64 -6.40
C ALA A 72 2.43 -9.88 -7.20
N ARG A 73 2.08 -8.71 -7.74
CA ARG A 73 3.05 -7.84 -8.41
C ARG A 73 4.12 -7.31 -7.46
N LEU A 74 3.74 -6.88 -6.27
CA LEU A 74 4.68 -6.36 -5.26
C LEU A 74 5.68 -7.42 -4.83
N GLU A 75 5.26 -8.68 -4.71
CA GLU A 75 6.16 -9.80 -4.40
C GLU A 75 7.27 -9.95 -5.44
N GLN A 76 7.01 -9.63 -6.71
CA GLN A 76 7.97 -9.74 -7.81
C GLN A 76 8.74 -8.43 -8.09
N ALA A 77 8.31 -7.32 -7.51
CA ALA A 77 8.88 -6.00 -7.79
C ALA A 77 10.25 -5.83 -7.10
N GLY A 78 11.32 -5.81 -7.89
CA GLY A 78 12.69 -5.68 -7.37
C GLY A 78 12.99 -4.33 -6.72
N GLU A 79 12.22 -3.29 -7.09
CA GLU A 79 12.33 -1.94 -6.54
C GLU A 79 11.61 -1.73 -5.20
N VAL A 80 10.85 -2.73 -4.73
CA VAL A 80 10.12 -2.68 -3.45
C VAL A 80 10.79 -3.60 -2.46
N ASP A 81 11.26 -3.05 -1.35
CA ASP A 81 11.96 -3.79 -0.31
C ASP A 81 11.02 -4.33 0.78
N GLY A 82 9.85 -3.76 0.93
CA GLY A 82 8.86 -4.20 1.90
C GLY A 82 7.49 -3.59 1.68
N VAL A 83 6.49 -4.13 2.36
CA VAL A 83 5.10 -3.67 2.28
C VAL A 83 4.58 -3.35 3.67
N LEU A 84 4.01 -2.17 3.82
CA LEU A 84 3.32 -1.74 5.04
C LEU A 84 1.82 -1.68 4.76
N PHE A 85 1.07 -2.46 5.52
CA PHE A 85 -0.39 -2.42 5.50
C PHE A 85 -0.92 -1.51 6.60
N LEU A 86 -1.73 -0.53 6.22
CA LEU A 86 -2.44 0.35 7.15
C LEU A 86 -3.90 -0.11 7.23
N LEU A 87 -4.30 -0.60 8.39
CA LEU A 87 -5.60 -1.23 8.58
C LEU A 87 -6.53 -0.34 9.39
N ASN A 88 -7.72 -0.09 8.86
CA ASN A 88 -8.87 0.43 9.59
C ASN A 88 -10.15 -0.12 8.95
N THR A 89 -10.48 -1.37 9.30
CA THR A 89 -11.58 -2.10 8.66
C THR A 89 -12.58 -2.62 9.67
N VAL A 90 -13.82 -2.63 9.26
CA VAL A 90 -14.94 -3.27 9.98
C VAL A 90 -15.08 -4.75 9.63
N GLY A 91 -14.27 -5.27 8.71
CA GLY A 91 -14.40 -6.59 8.12
C GLY A 91 -15.20 -6.53 6.82
N GLY A 92 -15.91 -7.61 6.51
CA GLY A 92 -16.72 -7.70 5.30
C GLY A 92 -16.82 -9.12 4.76
N ASP A 93 -16.57 -9.29 3.45
CA ASP A 93 -16.59 -10.59 2.80
C ASP A 93 -15.49 -11.51 3.36
N VAL A 94 -15.90 -12.67 3.87
CA VAL A 94 -14.99 -13.60 4.57
C VAL A 94 -13.96 -14.20 3.63
N GLU A 95 -14.40 -14.64 2.45
CA GLU A 95 -13.49 -15.27 1.48
C GLU A 95 -12.48 -14.27 0.92
N ALA A 96 -12.93 -13.05 0.63
CA ALA A 96 -12.06 -11.98 0.20
C ALA A 96 -11.02 -11.61 1.26
N GLY A 97 -11.44 -11.47 2.52
CA GLY A 97 -10.54 -11.19 3.62
C GLY A 97 -9.52 -12.31 3.86
N LEU A 98 -9.94 -13.56 3.81
CA LEU A 98 -9.03 -14.72 3.91
C LEU A 98 -8.04 -14.75 2.74
N ALA A 99 -8.49 -14.52 1.51
CA ALA A 99 -7.61 -14.51 0.34
C ALA A 99 -6.51 -13.46 0.45
N ILE A 100 -6.85 -12.25 0.92
CA ILE A 100 -5.86 -11.21 1.18
C ILE A 100 -4.90 -11.64 2.28
N ALA A 101 -5.40 -12.16 3.41
CA ALA A 101 -4.58 -12.59 4.53
C ALA A 101 -3.61 -13.71 4.15
N GLU A 102 -4.07 -14.71 3.41
CA GLU A 102 -3.25 -15.82 2.92
C GLU A 102 -2.14 -15.33 1.98
N LEU A 103 -2.47 -14.40 1.09
CA LEU A 103 -1.47 -13.83 0.18
C LEU A 103 -0.44 -12.99 0.95
N MET A 104 -0.87 -12.18 1.92
CA MET A 104 0.03 -11.43 2.79
C MET A 104 0.97 -12.35 3.56
N ALA A 105 0.44 -13.42 4.17
CA ALA A 105 1.22 -14.40 4.91
C ALA A 105 2.21 -15.18 4.03
N GLY A 106 1.87 -15.37 2.75
CA GLY A 106 2.71 -16.06 1.78
C GLY A 106 3.82 -15.21 1.16
N MET A 107 3.82 -13.91 1.39
CA MET A 107 4.86 -13.02 0.84
C MET A 107 6.23 -13.30 1.45
N ARG A 108 7.25 -13.37 0.62
CA ARG A 108 8.66 -13.47 1.05
C ARG A 108 9.26 -12.11 1.36
N LYS A 109 8.75 -11.04 0.76
CA LYS A 109 9.12 -9.68 1.12
C LYS A 109 8.72 -9.38 2.57
N PRO A 110 9.53 -8.60 3.30
CA PRO A 110 9.15 -8.11 4.62
C PRO A 110 7.79 -7.38 4.57
N THR A 111 6.90 -7.78 5.44
CA THR A 111 5.59 -7.14 5.60
C THR A 111 5.40 -6.69 7.03
N ALA A 112 4.69 -5.59 7.21
CA ALA A 112 4.25 -5.12 8.50
C ALA A 112 2.81 -4.62 8.40
N THR A 113 2.07 -4.78 9.48
CA THR A 113 0.72 -4.23 9.61
C THR A 113 0.66 -3.21 10.72
N LEU A 114 -0.07 -2.13 10.48
CA LEU A 114 -0.36 -1.10 11.47
C LEU A 114 -1.87 -0.89 11.53
N VAL A 115 -2.46 -1.28 12.66
CA VAL A 115 -3.88 -1.08 12.91
C VAL A 115 -4.10 0.32 13.46
N LEU A 116 -4.85 1.13 12.70
CA LEU A 116 -5.20 2.50 13.04
C LEU A 116 -6.72 2.59 13.26
N GLY A 117 -7.14 2.58 14.51
CA GLY A 117 -8.55 2.54 14.89
C GLY A 117 -9.04 1.13 15.17
N GLY A 118 -9.12 0.26 14.17
CA GLY A 118 -9.53 -1.12 14.40
C GLY A 118 -9.39 -2.03 13.20
N SER A 119 -9.30 -3.33 13.48
CA SER A 119 -9.39 -4.39 12.48
C SER A 119 -10.35 -5.44 13.03
N HIS A 120 -11.58 -5.46 12.53
CA HIS A 120 -12.68 -6.23 13.10
C HIS A 120 -13.09 -7.38 12.20
N SER A 121 -13.72 -8.42 12.79
CA SER A 121 -14.26 -9.58 12.10
C SER A 121 -13.19 -10.23 11.22
N ILE A 122 -13.44 -10.37 9.91
CA ILE A 122 -12.46 -10.95 8.97
C ILE A 122 -11.23 -10.04 8.75
N GLY A 123 -11.23 -8.83 9.26
CA GLY A 123 -10.04 -7.99 9.33
C GLY A 123 -9.00 -8.46 10.34
N ILE A 124 -9.37 -9.31 11.32
CA ILE A 124 -8.46 -9.80 12.36
C ILE A 124 -7.28 -10.59 11.78
N PRO A 125 -7.46 -11.53 10.84
CA PRO A 125 -6.34 -12.24 10.22
C PRO A 125 -5.37 -11.36 9.43
N LEU A 126 -5.75 -10.13 9.10
CA LEU A 126 -4.90 -9.16 8.39
C LEU A 126 -3.98 -8.39 9.35
N ALA A 127 -4.30 -8.36 10.63
CA ALA A 127 -3.53 -7.65 11.65
C ALA A 127 -2.34 -8.51 12.19
#